data_e96daa6365f6283986c7fd236b75b4d9
#
_entry.id   e96daa6365f6283986c7fd236b75b4d9
#
_cell.length_a   1.000
_cell.length_b   1.000
_cell.length_c   1.000
_cell.angle_alpha   90.00
_cell.angle_beta   90.00
_cell.angle_gamma   90.00
#
_symmetry.space_group_name_H-M   'P 1'
#
loop_
_entity.id
_entity.type
_entity.pdbx_description
1 polymer ?
#
loop_
_entity_poly.entity_id
_entity_poly.type
_entity_poly.pdbx_seq_one_letter_code
_entity_poly.pdbx_strand_id
1 'polypeptide(L)'
;QYFIRYEKALPDLALEIAGKVMEHAIQTDPLVLEPLVQRAVAQVKNAEWLEVQISQQLPELAQELRKELQEWTDARHVEVTTDQNELGACVVHTPQGIIDASVSTQLDNLNKRLHTPARN
;
A
#
# COMPACT_ATOMS: atom_id res chain seq x y z
N GLN A 1 -10.33 14.89 31.99
CA GLN A 1 -10.29 15.72 30.79
C GLN A 1 -9.02 15.49 29.99
N TYR A 2 -7.91 15.64 30.67
CA TYR A 2 -6.65 15.42 30.02
C TYR A 2 -6.51 13.98 29.54
N PHE A 3 -6.99 13.04 30.31
CA PHE A 3 -6.87 11.64 29.92
C PHE A 3 -7.60 11.36 28.61
N ILE A 4 -8.82 11.89 28.48
CA ILE A 4 -9.60 11.65 27.28
C ILE A 4 -8.90 12.24 26.07
N ARG A 5 -8.42 13.47 26.20
CA ARG A 5 -7.74 14.14 25.10
C ARG A 5 -6.45 13.42 24.73
N TYR A 6 -5.74 13.00 25.72
CA TYR A 6 -4.45 12.34 25.53
C TYR A 6 -4.64 11.00 24.84
N GLU A 7 -5.63 10.23 25.26
CA GLU A 7 -5.90 8.94 24.65
C GLU A 7 -6.27 9.06 23.21
N LYS A 8 -7.01 10.10 22.84
CA LYS A 8 -7.36 10.32 21.45
C LYS A 8 -6.16 10.74 20.61
N ALA A 9 -5.25 11.48 21.21
CA ALA A 9 -4.08 12.00 20.49
C ALA A 9 -3.04 10.92 20.23
N LEU A 10 -2.92 9.92 21.13
CA LEU A 10 -1.88 8.92 21.02
C LEU A 10 -1.95 8.09 19.73
N PRO A 11 -3.13 7.57 19.33
CA PRO A 11 -3.19 6.83 18.08
C PRO A 11 -2.81 7.67 16.87
N ASP A 12 -3.25 8.93 16.83
CA ASP A 12 -2.89 9.81 15.72
C ASP A 12 -1.39 10.04 15.66
N LEU A 13 -0.78 10.29 16.81
CA LEU A 13 0.66 10.50 16.87
C LEU A 13 1.42 9.24 16.46
N ALA A 14 0.97 8.09 16.94
CA ALA A 14 1.60 6.83 16.60
C ALA A 14 1.54 6.58 15.10
N LEU A 15 0.42 6.87 14.48
CA LEU A 15 0.26 6.67 13.05
C LEU A 15 1.09 7.66 12.24
N GLU A 16 1.23 8.88 12.73
CA GLU A 16 2.07 9.85 12.08
C GLU A 16 3.52 9.40 12.09
N ILE A 17 3.97 8.89 13.25
CA ILE A 17 5.33 8.36 13.37
C ILE A 17 5.50 7.15 12.45
N ALA A 18 4.52 6.26 12.41
CA ALA A 18 4.58 5.08 11.55
C ALA A 18 4.72 5.50 10.09
N GLY A 19 3.97 6.53 9.68
CA GLY A 19 4.09 7.04 8.32
C GLY A 19 5.47 7.54 7.99
N LYS A 20 6.10 8.26 8.93
CA LYS A 20 7.46 8.76 8.73
C LYS A 20 8.46 7.61 8.66
N VAL A 21 8.29 6.62 9.52
CA VAL A 21 9.16 5.44 9.50
C VAL A 21 9.04 4.72 8.17
N MET A 22 7.82 4.56 7.66
CA MET A 22 7.62 3.91 6.37
C MET A 22 8.25 4.70 5.23
N GLU A 23 8.11 6.02 5.24
CA GLU A 23 8.74 6.84 4.21
C GLU A 23 10.25 6.63 4.19
N HIS A 24 10.84 6.62 5.38
CA HIS A 24 12.29 6.43 5.48
C HIS A 24 12.68 5.04 5.00
N ALA A 25 11.92 4.04 5.38
CA ALA A 25 12.21 2.67 4.96
C ALA A 25 12.15 2.53 3.44
N ILE A 26 11.14 3.13 2.81
CA ILE A 26 10.98 3.07 1.36
C ILE A 26 12.12 3.81 0.67
N GLN A 27 12.54 4.96 1.19
CA GLN A 27 13.63 5.70 0.60
C GLN A 27 14.95 4.95 0.71
N THR A 28 15.12 4.20 1.81
CA THR A 28 16.33 3.42 2.01
C THR A 28 16.36 2.19 1.13
N ASP A 29 15.22 1.49 1.02
CA ASP A 29 15.13 0.26 0.23
C ASP A 29 13.71 0.13 -0.32
N PRO A 30 13.49 0.56 -1.57
CA PRO A 30 12.14 0.49 -2.16
C PRO A 30 11.54 -0.89 -2.18
N LEU A 31 12.37 -1.94 -2.15
CA LEU A 31 11.88 -3.31 -2.21
C LEU A 31 11.11 -3.71 -0.96
N VAL A 32 11.11 -2.89 0.09
CA VAL A 32 10.28 -3.17 1.27
C VAL A 32 8.80 -3.16 0.91
N LEU A 33 8.43 -2.58 -0.23
CA LEU A 33 7.04 -2.56 -0.68
C LEU A 33 6.62 -3.84 -1.39
N GLU A 34 7.54 -4.74 -1.72
CA GLU A 34 7.17 -5.96 -2.43
C GLU A 34 6.11 -6.80 -1.72
N PRO A 35 6.22 -7.02 -0.41
CA PRO A 35 5.17 -7.80 0.27
C PRO A 35 3.80 -7.14 0.17
N LEU A 36 3.76 -5.82 0.15
CA LEU A 36 2.49 -5.10 0.03
C LEU A 36 1.87 -5.34 -1.35
N VAL A 37 2.69 -5.22 -2.39
CA VAL A 37 2.24 -5.47 -3.76
C VAL A 37 1.81 -6.93 -3.90
N GLN A 38 2.59 -7.85 -3.36
CA GLN A 38 2.31 -9.27 -3.45
C GLN A 38 0.96 -9.59 -2.84
N ARG A 39 0.66 -9.03 -1.68
CA ARG A 39 -0.63 -9.26 -1.03
C ARG A 39 -1.77 -8.66 -1.83
N ALA A 40 -1.54 -7.50 -2.43
CA ALA A 40 -2.59 -6.85 -3.21
C ALA A 40 -2.95 -7.67 -4.44
N VAL A 41 -1.94 -8.13 -5.19
CA VAL A 41 -2.22 -8.90 -6.41
C VAL A 41 -2.74 -10.30 -6.08
N ALA A 42 -2.43 -10.83 -4.91
CA ALA A 42 -2.94 -12.14 -4.52
C ALA A 42 -4.45 -12.12 -4.32
N GLN A 43 -5.04 -10.96 -4.13
CA GLN A 43 -6.49 -10.84 -3.99
C GLN A 43 -7.21 -10.91 -5.33
N VAL A 44 -6.47 -10.75 -6.42
CA VAL A 44 -7.06 -10.73 -7.75
C VAL A 44 -7.02 -12.15 -8.33
N LYS A 45 -8.18 -12.64 -8.76
CA LYS A 45 -8.31 -13.98 -9.32
C LYS A 45 -8.89 -13.91 -10.73
N ASN A 46 -8.34 -14.70 -11.61
CA ASN A 46 -8.87 -14.88 -12.95
C ASN A 46 -9.00 -13.58 -13.74
N ALA A 47 -8.03 -12.70 -13.58
CA ALA A 47 -8.04 -11.42 -14.28
C ALA A 47 -7.44 -11.58 -15.65
N GLU A 48 -8.07 -10.95 -16.65
CA GLU A 48 -7.53 -10.92 -18.00
C GLU A 48 -6.26 -10.08 -18.02
N TRP A 49 -6.30 -8.96 -17.33
CA TRP A 49 -5.13 -8.08 -17.23
C TRP A 49 -5.08 -7.49 -15.83
N LEU A 50 -3.90 -7.04 -15.48
CA LEU A 50 -3.65 -6.47 -14.16
C LEU A 50 -2.56 -5.41 -14.32
N GLU A 51 -2.80 -4.23 -13.77
CA GLU A 51 -1.83 -3.15 -13.81
C GLU A 51 -1.52 -2.70 -12.39
N VAL A 52 -0.24 -2.68 -12.05
CA VAL A 52 0.21 -2.19 -10.75
C VAL A 52 0.81 -0.81 -10.95
N GLN A 53 0.28 0.17 -10.22
CA GLN A 53 0.75 1.55 -10.31
C GLN A 53 1.47 1.89 -9.01
N ILE A 54 2.71 2.32 -9.12
CA ILE A 54 3.53 2.69 -7.98
C ILE A 54 4.10 4.08 -8.19
N SER A 55 4.85 4.55 -7.21
CA SER A 55 5.40 5.90 -7.23
C SER A 55 6.39 6.09 -8.38
N GLN A 56 6.32 7.24 -9.01
CA GLN A 56 7.26 7.62 -10.06
C GLN A 56 8.68 7.79 -9.51
N GLN A 57 8.81 7.86 -8.19
CA GLN A 57 10.13 7.98 -7.55
C GLN A 57 10.81 6.62 -7.36
N LEU A 58 10.16 5.52 -7.73
CA LEU A 58 10.66 4.17 -7.43
C LEU A 58 10.82 3.34 -8.71
N PRO A 59 11.71 3.78 -9.64
CA PRO A 59 11.91 2.99 -10.86
C PRO A 59 12.54 1.63 -10.60
N GLU A 60 13.34 1.52 -9.54
CA GLU A 60 13.98 0.23 -9.20
C GLU A 60 12.95 -0.79 -8.78
N LEU A 61 11.95 -0.34 -8.00
CA LEU A 61 10.88 -1.25 -7.59
C LEU A 61 10.10 -1.71 -8.81
N ALA A 62 9.85 -0.80 -9.75
CA ALA A 62 9.13 -1.15 -10.97
C ALA A 62 9.85 -2.25 -11.74
N GLN A 63 11.17 -2.15 -11.84
CA GLN A 63 11.96 -3.15 -12.55
C GLN A 63 11.85 -4.51 -11.90
N GLU A 64 11.94 -4.55 -10.58
CA GLU A 64 11.82 -5.81 -9.85
C GLU A 64 10.42 -6.39 -9.99
N LEU A 65 9.40 -5.55 -9.91
CA LEU A 65 8.03 -6.02 -10.03
C LEU A 65 7.76 -6.60 -11.42
N ARG A 66 8.32 -6.00 -12.46
CA ARG A 66 8.13 -6.51 -13.81
C ARG A 66 8.72 -7.90 -13.98
N LYS A 67 9.75 -8.23 -13.20
CA LYS A 67 10.34 -9.55 -13.26
C LYS A 67 9.52 -10.59 -12.51
N GLU A 68 8.94 -10.21 -11.36
CA GLU A 68 8.37 -11.19 -10.44
C GLU A 68 6.84 -11.24 -10.44
N LEU A 69 6.20 -10.20 -10.99
CA LEU A 69 4.77 -10.05 -10.84
C LEU A 69 3.99 -11.23 -11.41
N GLN A 70 4.48 -11.80 -12.52
CA GLN A 70 3.78 -12.90 -13.17
C GLN A 70 3.77 -14.16 -12.31
N GLU A 71 4.70 -14.27 -11.38
CA GLU A 71 4.72 -15.42 -10.47
C GLU A 71 3.71 -15.27 -9.34
N TRP A 72 3.24 -14.05 -9.11
CA TRP A 72 2.34 -13.76 -8.00
C TRP A 72 0.87 -13.75 -8.40
N THR A 73 0.59 -13.80 -9.68
CA THR A 73 -0.77 -13.70 -10.17
C THR A 73 -0.95 -14.59 -11.40
N ASP A 74 -2.19 -15.01 -11.64
CA ASP A 74 -2.53 -15.79 -12.82
C ASP A 74 -3.10 -14.91 -13.94
N ALA A 75 -3.00 -13.60 -13.83
CA ALA A 75 -3.45 -12.70 -14.88
C ALA A 75 -2.68 -12.96 -16.16
N ARG A 76 -3.38 -12.85 -17.28
CA ARG A 76 -2.75 -13.09 -18.58
C ARG A 76 -1.78 -12.01 -18.96
N HIS A 77 -2.12 -10.77 -18.66
CA HIS A 77 -1.28 -9.61 -18.96
C HIS A 77 -1.05 -8.83 -17.70
N VAL A 78 0.21 -8.54 -17.41
CA VAL A 78 0.57 -7.74 -16.25
C VAL A 78 1.39 -6.57 -16.71
N GLU A 79 1.19 -5.44 -16.06
CA GLU A 79 1.90 -4.21 -16.39
C GLU A 79 2.21 -3.45 -15.12
N VAL A 80 3.34 -2.78 -15.10
CA VAL A 80 3.74 -1.94 -13.97
C VAL A 80 3.99 -0.55 -14.50
N THR A 81 3.33 0.44 -13.92
CA THR A 81 3.52 1.84 -14.29
C THR A 81 3.99 2.63 -13.07
N THR A 82 4.71 3.71 -13.34
CA THR A 82 5.27 4.57 -12.29
C THR A 82 4.72 5.97 -12.44
N ASP A 83 3.41 6.09 -12.28
CA ASP A 83 2.73 7.36 -12.51
C ASP A 83 2.10 7.94 -11.24
N GLN A 84 2.35 7.35 -10.09
CA GLN A 84 1.79 7.85 -8.85
C GLN A 84 2.74 8.82 -8.18
N ASN A 85 2.17 9.80 -7.47
CA ASN A 85 2.99 10.84 -6.83
C ASN A 85 3.44 10.44 -5.43
N GLU A 86 2.62 9.70 -4.71
CA GLU A 86 2.96 9.32 -3.34
C GLU A 86 4.02 8.24 -3.32
N LEU A 87 4.96 8.37 -2.40
CA LEU A 87 6.07 7.44 -2.30
C LEU A 87 5.62 6.00 -2.04
N GLY A 88 4.64 5.83 -1.16
CA GLY A 88 4.14 4.50 -0.81
C GLY A 88 2.94 4.06 -1.63
N ALA A 89 2.74 4.63 -2.81
CA ALA A 89 1.59 4.30 -3.62
C ALA A 89 1.66 2.87 -4.14
N CYS A 90 0.54 2.20 -4.11
CA CYS A 90 0.38 0.86 -4.69
C CYS A 90 -1.09 0.69 -5.04
N VAL A 91 -1.40 0.83 -6.31
CA VAL A 91 -2.78 0.73 -6.79
C VAL A 91 -2.81 -0.35 -7.85
N VAL A 92 -3.73 -1.30 -7.70
CA VAL A 92 -3.86 -2.41 -8.64
C VAL A 92 -5.17 -2.24 -9.40
N HIS A 93 -5.07 -2.13 -10.72
CA HIS A 93 -6.22 -2.01 -11.61
C HIS A 93 -6.48 -3.36 -12.27
N THR A 94 -7.73 -3.76 -12.32
CA THR A 94 -8.16 -4.99 -12.98
C THR A 94 -9.48 -4.75 -13.67
N PRO A 95 -9.91 -5.68 -14.55
CA PRO A 95 -11.26 -5.55 -15.13
C PRO A 95 -12.37 -5.54 -14.10
N GLN A 96 -12.14 -6.13 -12.93
CA GLN A 96 -13.15 -6.19 -11.89
C GLN A 96 -13.16 -4.97 -10.98
N GLY A 97 -12.14 -4.12 -11.06
CA GLY A 97 -12.11 -2.92 -10.23
C GLY A 97 -10.71 -2.54 -9.81
N ILE A 98 -10.64 -1.67 -8.82
CA ILE A 98 -9.39 -1.08 -8.36
C ILE A 98 -9.16 -1.45 -6.91
N ILE A 99 -7.94 -1.86 -6.59
CA ILE A 99 -7.51 -2.11 -5.22
C ILE A 99 -6.45 -1.06 -4.87
N ASP A 100 -6.76 -0.24 -3.88
CA ASP A 100 -5.80 0.75 -3.41
C ASP A 100 -5.12 0.20 -2.17
N ALA A 101 -3.91 -0.32 -2.35
CA ALA A 101 -3.14 -0.90 -1.26
C ALA A 101 -2.01 0.02 -0.80
N SER A 102 -2.08 1.31 -1.14
CA SER A 102 -1.05 2.27 -0.78
C SER A 102 -0.84 2.32 0.72
N VAL A 103 0.39 2.68 1.11
CA VAL A 103 0.72 2.78 2.53
C VAL A 103 -0.19 3.78 3.23
N SER A 104 -0.47 4.92 2.59
CA SER A 104 -1.36 5.92 3.18
C SER A 104 -2.76 5.35 3.42
N THR A 105 -3.25 4.53 2.50
CA THR A 105 -4.56 3.92 2.65
C THR A 105 -4.56 2.92 3.80
N GLN A 106 -3.49 2.13 3.92
CA GLN A 106 -3.38 1.18 5.01
C GLN A 106 -3.35 1.88 6.35
N LEU A 107 -2.59 2.97 6.46
CA LEU A 107 -2.52 3.74 7.69
C LEU A 107 -3.86 4.39 8.00
N ASP A 108 -4.55 4.87 6.98
CA ASP A 108 -5.86 5.48 7.17
C ASP A 108 -6.87 4.46 7.68
N ASN A 109 -6.85 3.25 7.13
CA ASN A 109 -7.73 2.19 7.59
C ASN A 109 -7.41 1.80 9.03
N LEU A 110 -6.14 1.75 9.37
CA LEU A 110 -5.73 1.45 10.73
C LEU A 110 -6.20 2.56 11.68
N ASN A 111 -6.08 3.81 11.25
CA ASN A 111 -6.54 4.95 12.05
C ASN A 111 -8.04 4.82 12.34
N LYS A 112 -8.82 4.45 11.35
CA LYS A 112 -10.26 4.29 11.53
C LYS A 112 -10.56 3.20 12.54
N ARG A 113 -9.81 2.10 12.49
CA ARG A 113 -10.01 1.01 13.45
C ARG A 113 -9.68 1.45 14.87
N LEU A 114 -8.61 2.23 15.02
CA LEU A 114 -8.19 2.70 16.34
C LEU A 114 -9.18 3.68 16.95
N HIS A 115 -9.93 4.38 16.10
CA HIS A 115 -10.88 5.38 16.57
C HIS A 115 -12.32 4.85 16.62
N THR A 116 -12.53 3.61 16.16
CA THR A 116 -13.86 3.02 16.24
C THR A 116 -14.08 2.51 17.67
N PRO A 117 -15.21 2.85 18.30
CA PRO A 117 -15.48 2.36 19.65
C PRO A 117 -15.49 0.84 19.65
N ALA A 118 -14.88 0.32 20.71
CA ALA A 118 -14.92 -1.13 20.88
C ALA A 118 -16.36 -1.55 21.11
N ARG A 119 -16.86 -2.50 20.50
CA ARG A 119 -18.10 -2.86 20.65
C ARG A 119 -18.35 -4.10 20.52
N ASN A 120 -18.37 -4.07 20.74
CA ASN A 120 -18.53 -4.98 20.78
C ASN A 120 -18.88 -5.48 20.72
#